data_d9c59e45cc09ff41805aa55287cf009b
#
_entry.id   d9c59e45cc09ff41805aa55287cf009b
#
_cell.length_a   1.000
_cell.length_b   1.000
_cell.length_c   1.000
_cell.angle_alpha   90.00
_cell.angle_beta   90.00
_cell.angle_gamma   90.00
#
_symmetry.space_group_name_H-M   'P 1'
#
loop_
_entity.id
_entity.type
_entity.pdbx_description
1 polymer ?
#
loop_
_entity_poly.entity_id
_entity_poly.type
_entity_poly.pdbx_seq_one_letter_code
_entity_poly.pdbx_strand_id
1 'polypeptide(L)'
;VESQPLRYAGQYADDETGLHYNLFRYYDPTVGRFTTQDPIGLAGGIKLYQYAPNPISWIDPLGLSNATVGRWMGPTEYKQMIDSGKVVQSSTGTTHVAHPANIDAFGKQAKPGTMYIEFDVPKNSLIKTNDGWAKIVGPDSLEGRLAKRKGLPVPKMPSAN
;
A
#
# COMPACT_ATOMS: atom_id res chain seq x y z
N VAL A 1 8.00 34.76 13.94
CA VAL A 1 7.89 33.32 14.20
C VAL A 1 7.72 32.66 12.85
N GLU A 2 8.71 31.91 12.36
CA GLU A 2 8.56 31.16 11.12
C GLU A 2 7.43 30.13 11.28
N SER A 3 6.48 30.12 10.35
CA SER A 3 5.39 29.16 10.37
C SER A 3 5.92 27.77 10.03
N GLN A 4 5.59 26.78 10.85
CA GLN A 4 5.92 25.38 10.58
C GLN A 4 5.11 24.87 9.37
N PRO A 5 5.76 24.53 8.23
CA PRO A 5 5.03 24.16 7.01
C PRO A 5 4.54 22.70 7.00
N LEU A 6 5.04 21.85 7.91
CA LEU A 6 4.58 20.46 7.99
C LEU A 6 3.14 20.40 8.50
N ARG A 7 2.33 19.56 7.86
CA ARG A 7 0.92 19.35 8.18
C ARG A 7 0.70 17.89 8.59
N TYR A 8 -0.26 17.22 7.98
CA TYR A 8 -0.46 15.80 8.23
C TYR A 8 0.72 14.98 7.67
N ALA A 9 0.86 13.71 8.10
CA ALA A 9 1.98 12.88 7.68
C ALA A 9 2.11 12.81 6.15
N GLY A 10 3.27 13.23 5.63
CA GLY A 10 3.53 13.34 4.20
C GLY A 10 3.04 14.62 3.54
N GLN A 11 2.48 15.58 4.30
CA GLN A 11 1.96 16.83 3.76
C GLN A 11 2.84 18.03 4.11
N TYR A 12 2.95 18.94 3.17
CA TYR A 12 3.65 20.22 3.29
C TYR A 12 2.69 21.36 2.88
N ALA A 13 2.58 22.38 3.73
CA ALA A 13 1.73 23.53 3.41
C ALA A 13 2.33 24.35 2.27
N ASP A 14 1.50 24.69 1.32
CA ASP A 14 1.76 25.68 0.30
C ASP A 14 1.05 26.98 0.70
N ASP A 15 1.82 27.93 1.21
CA ASP A 15 1.28 29.18 1.74
C ASP A 15 0.72 30.10 0.63
N GLU A 16 1.12 29.88 -0.63
CA GLU A 16 0.60 30.67 -1.76
C GLU A 16 -0.82 30.24 -2.15
N THR A 17 -1.09 28.94 -2.11
CA THR A 17 -2.39 28.40 -2.52
C THR A 17 -3.30 28.05 -1.36
N GLY A 18 -2.76 27.93 -0.14
CA GLY A 18 -3.46 27.44 1.05
C GLY A 18 -3.74 25.92 1.01
N LEU A 19 -3.19 25.22 0.02
CA LEU A 19 -3.31 23.77 -0.13
C LEU A 19 -2.16 23.05 0.59
N HIS A 20 -2.33 21.75 0.79
CA HIS A 20 -1.25 20.91 1.30
C HIS A 20 -0.71 20.01 0.19
N TYR A 21 0.57 20.21 -0.16
CA TYR A 21 1.27 19.37 -1.11
C TYR A 21 1.52 17.97 -0.54
N ASN A 22 1.13 16.94 -1.27
CA ASN A 22 1.28 15.55 -0.89
C ASN A 22 1.79 14.75 -2.10
N LEU A 23 3.04 14.94 -2.44
CA LEU A 23 3.86 14.37 -3.52
C LEU A 23 3.18 14.33 -4.90
N PHE A 24 2.09 13.58 -5.09
CA PHE A 24 1.39 13.43 -6.38
C PHE A 24 0.08 14.22 -6.45
N ARG A 25 -0.42 14.74 -5.33
CA ARG A 25 -1.68 15.48 -5.26
C ARG A 25 -1.61 16.66 -4.29
N TYR A 26 -2.53 17.59 -4.47
CA TYR A 26 -2.77 18.65 -3.50
C TYR A 26 -4.04 18.33 -2.70
N TYR A 27 -3.92 18.43 -1.39
CA TYR A 27 -5.03 18.26 -0.45
C TYR A 27 -5.56 19.63 -0.06
N ASP A 28 -6.87 19.80 -0.14
CA ASP A 28 -7.55 21.01 0.32
C ASP A 28 -8.07 20.80 1.75
N PRO A 29 -7.46 21.49 2.74
CA PRO A 29 -7.86 21.35 4.14
C PRO A 29 -9.25 21.94 4.43
N THR A 30 -9.75 22.84 3.58
CA THR A 30 -11.06 23.47 3.76
C THR A 30 -12.19 22.51 3.46
N VAL A 31 -12.03 21.69 2.42
CA VAL A 31 -13.04 20.70 2.01
C VAL A 31 -12.69 19.28 2.42
N GLY A 32 -11.52 19.05 3.00
CA GLY A 32 -11.12 17.78 3.57
C GLY A 32 -10.83 16.67 2.54
N ARG A 33 -10.37 17.02 1.33
CA ARG A 33 -10.12 16.06 0.26
C ARG A 33 -9.01 16.52 -0.70
N PHE A 34 -8.54 15.61 -1.56
CA PHE A 34 -7.66 15.97 -2.66
C PHE A 34 -8.38 16.83 -3.71
N THR A 35 -7.65 17.74 -4.34
CA THR A 35 -8.16 18.65 -5.39
C THR A 35 -8.32 17.96 -6.73
N THR A 36 -7.55 16.89 -6.98
CA THR A 36 -7.57 16.09 -8.19
C THR A 36 -7.96 14.65 -7.89
N GLN A 37 -8.48 13.96 -8.90
CA GLN A 37 -8.73 12.54 -8.82
C GLN A 37 -7.43 11.78 -8.58
N ASP A 38 -7.55 10.60 -7.96
CA ASP A 38 -6.44 9.70 -7.80
C ASP A 38 -5.82 9.37 -9.18
N PRO A 39 -4.51 9.61 -9.39
CA PRO A 39 -3.84 9.29 -10.64
C PRO A 39 -3.97 7.82 -11.06
N ILE A 40 -4.20 6.93 -10.07
CA ILE A 40 -4.41 5.50 -10.32
C ILE A 40 -5.90 5.15 -10.50
N GLY A 41 -6.78 6.14 -10.51
CA GLY A 41 -8.22 6.01 -10.81
C GLY A 41 -8.96 5.11 -9.83
N LEU A 42 -9.97 4.40 -10.33
CA LEU A 42 -10.77 3.45 -9.52
C LEU A 42 -9.93 2.34 -8.89
N ALA A 43 -8.71 2.15 -9.37
CA ALA A 43 -7.76 1.31 -8.71
C ALA A 43 -7.39 1.86 -7.30
N GLY A 44 -7.58 3.15 -6.97
CA GLY A 44 -7.53 3.83 -5.66
C GLY A 44 -8.73 3.62 -4.76
N GLY A 45 -9.78 2.98 -5.25
CA GLY A 45 -11.07 2.90 -4.58
C GLY A 45 -12.12 3.76 -5.25
N ILE A 46 -13.36 3.61 -4.82
CA ILE A 46 -14.51 4.32 -5.40
C ILE A 46 -14.45 5.84 -5.11
N LYS A 47 -13.81 6.21 -4.01
CA LYS A 47 -13.73 7.63 -3.56
C LYS A 47 -12.42 8.27 -4.05
N LEU A 48 -12.39 8.66 -5.30
CA LEU A 48 -11.21 9.17 -6.02
C LEU A 48 -10.52 10.41 -5.41
N TYR A 49 -11.19 11.13 -4.53
CA TYR A 49 -10.70 12.36 -3.91
C TYR A 49 -10.39 12.21 -2.41
N GLN A 50 -10.63 11.03 -1.84
CA GLN A 50 -10.43 10.79 -0.41
C GLN A 50 -8.93 10.68 -0.08
N TYR A 51 -8.52 11.25 1.08
CA TYR A 51 -7.16 11.11 1.60
C TYR A 51 -6.89 9.69 2.09
N ALA A 52 -7.71 9.19 2.99
CA ALA A 52 -7.63 7.84 3.55
C ALA A 52 -9.00 7.41 4.10
N PRO A 53 -9.29 6.11 4.20
CA PRO A 53 -10.53 5.61 4.81
C PRO A 53 -10.74 6.08 6.24
N ASN A 54 -9.68 6.19 7.02
CA ASN A 54 -9.66 6.76 8.36
C ASN A 54 -8.42 7.65 8.55
N PRO A 55 -8.55 8.98 8.42
CA PRO A 55 -7.41 9.89 8.49
C PRO A 55 -6.78 10.01 9.89
N ILE A 56 -7.41 9.48 10.94
CA ILE A 56 -6.88 9.51 12.31
C ILE A 56 -5.83 8.41 12.51
N SER A 57 -6.02 7.25 11.90
CA SER A 57 -5.16 6.08 12.07
C SER A 57 -4.35 5.71 10.81
N TRP A 58 -4.65 6.35 9.69
CA TRP A 58 -4.06 6.05 8.40
C TRP A 58 -3.35 7.26 7.82
N ILE A 59 -2.22 7.03 7.18
CA ILE A 59 -1.46 8.05 6.45
C ILE A 59 -1.35 7.65 4.98
N ASP A 60 -1.42 8.65 4.10
CA ASP A 60 -1.18 8.51 2.67
C ASP A 60 0.09 9.29 2.27
N PRO A 61 1.30 8.73 2.48
CA PRO A 61 2.56 9.45 2.29
C PRO A 61 2.84 9.88 0.86
N LEU A 62 2.14 9.25 -0.10
CA LEU A 62 2.34 9.50 -1.53
C LEU A 62 1.16 10.22 -2.17
N GLY A 63 0.08 10.47 -1.43
CA GLY A 63 -1.16 10.95 -2.01
C GLY A 63 -1.80 9.90 -2.94
N LEU A 64 -1.53 8.60 -2.71
CA LEU A 64 -2.04 7.46 -3.47
C LEU A 64 -2.75 6.52 -2.50
N SER A 65 -3.95 6.07 -2.84
CA SER A 65 -4.72 5.23 -1.92
C SER A 65 -4.13 3.82 -1.77
N ASN A 66 -4.42 3.20 -0.63
CA ASN A 66 -4.12 1.80 -0.36
C ASN A 66 -5.08 0.86 -1.10
N ALA A 67 -4.67 -0.38 -1.26
CA ALA A 67 -5.49 -1.46 -1.76
C ALA A 67 -5.67 -2.53 -0.70
N THR A 68 -6.91 -2.94 -0.47
CA THR A 68 -7.17 -4.13 0.33
C THR A 68 -6.86 -5.36 -0.49
N VAL A 69 -6.02 -6.21 0.06
CA VAL A 69 -5.61 -7.50 -0.52
C VAL A 69 -5.91 -8.62 0.46
N GLY A 70 -6.10 -9.82 -0.07
CA GLY A 70 -6.37 -11.00 0.73
C GLY A 70 -5.29 -12.07 0.55
N ARG A 71 -5.00 -12.81 1.63
CA ARG A 71 -4.06 -13.91 1.59
C ARG A 71 -4.37 -14.97 2.65
N TRP A 72 -4.25 -16.24 2.25
CA TRP A 72 -4.16 -17.34 3.20
C TRP A 72 -2.75 -17.42 3.77
N MET A 73 -2.61 -17.38 5.09
CA MET A 73 -1.32 -17.45 5.76
C MET A 73 -1.37 -18.29 7.03
N GLY A 74 -0.23 -18.86 7.38
CA GLY A 74 -0.08 -19.60 8.64
C GLY A 74 0.07 -18.67 9.84
N PRO A 75 -0.12 -19.18 11.08
CA PRO A 75 -0.01 -18.38 12.30
C PRO A 75 1.34 -17.68 12.46
N THR A 76 2.42 -18.32 12.02
CA THR A 76 3.78 -17.74 12.09
C THR A 76 3.92 -16.54 11.14
N GLU A 77 3.44 -16.66 9.89
CA GLU A 77 3.47 -15.57 8.91
C GLU A 77 2.60 -14.40 9.40
N TYR A 78 1.40 -14.69 9.92
CA TYR A 78 0.52 -13.69 10.50
C TYR A 78 1.18 -12.93 11.65
N LYS A 79 1.78 -13.68 12.61
CA LYS A 79 2.48 -13.07 13.74
C LYS A 79 3.63 -12.17 13.28
N GLN A 80 4.45 -12.62 12.33
CA GLN A 80 5.55 -11.83 11.77
C GLN A 80 5.04 -10.54 11.10
N MET A 81 3.91 -10.61 10.40
CA MET A 81 3.28 -9.45 9.77
C MET A 81 2.83 -8.43 10.82
N ILE A 82 2.14 -8.87 11.87
CA ILE A 82 1.71 -7.99 12.96
C ILE A 82 2.90 -7.38 13.71
N ASP A 83 3.90 -8.19 14.06
CA ASP A 83 5.08 -7.73 14.82
C ASP A 83 5.94 -6.73 14.02
N SER A 84 6.02 -6.90 12.72
CA SER A 84 6.84 -6.03 11.84
C SER A 84 6.06 -4.86 11.23
N GLY A 85 4.73 -4.91 11.20
CA GLY A 85 3.88 -3.98 10.46
C GLY A 85 4.10 -4.02 8.94
N LYS A 86 4.64 -5.12 8.41
CA LYS A 86 4.98 -5.28 7.00
C LYS A 86 4.51 -6.61 6.45
N VAL A 87 4.23 -6.62 5.14
CA VAL A 87 3.99 -7.87 4.43
C VAL A 87 5.20 -8.80 4.56
N VAL A 88 4.95 -10.05 4.90
CA VAL A 88 6.01 -11.06 5.03
C VAL A 88 6.42 -11.53 3.63
N GLN A 89 7.72 -11.50 3.36
CA GLN A 89 8.26 -12.01 2.12
C GLN A 89 8.20 -13.54 2.09
N SER A 90 7.70 -14.11 1.00
CA SER A 90 7.74 -15.56 0.81
C SER A 90 9.18 -16.05 0.56
N SER A 91 9.39 -17.37 0.65
CA SER A 91 10.70 -17.98 0.38
C SER A 91 11.25 -17.73 -1.04
N THR A 92 10.38 -17.42 -1.99
CA THR A 92 10.76 -17.06 -3.37
C THR A 92 11.08 -15.57 -3.55
N GLY A 93 10.94 -14.77 -2.48
CA GLY A 93 11.08 -13.31 -2.54
C GLY A 93 9.88 -12.57 -3.10
N THR A 94 8.84 -13.29 -3.52
CA THR A 94 7.62 -12.70 -4.11
C THR A 94 6.39 -13.20 -3.38
N THR A 95 5.60 -12.30 -2.80
CA THR A 95 4.37 -12.64 -2.09
C THR A 95 3.16 -12.42 -2.97
N HIS A 96 2.36 -13.45 -3.19
CA HIS A 96 1.14 -13.38 -3.99
C HIS A 96 -0.07 -13.12 -3.09
N VAL A 97 -0.97 -12.26 -3.57
CA VAL A 97 -2.18 -11.83 -2.86
C VAL A 97 -3.37 -11.79 -3.83
N ALA A 98 -4.57 -11.99 -3.30
CA ALA A 98 -5.81 -11.70 -4.03
C ALA A 98 -5.99 -10.18 -4.10
N HIS A 99 -6.29 -9.65 -5.27
CA HIS A 99 -6.61 -8.25 -5.46
C HIS A 99 -7.64 -8.06 -6.59
N PRO A 100 -8.85 -7.57 -6.27
CA PRO A 100 -9.33 -7.24 -4.92
C PRO A 100 -9.35 -8.44 -3.97
N ALA A 101 -9.40 -8.17 -2.65
CA ALA A 101 -9.49 -9.21 -1.63
C ALA A 101 -10.69 -10.11 -1.90
N ASN A 102 -10.46 -11.42 -1.97
CA ASN A 102 -11.49 -12.42 -2.21
C ASN A 102 -11.06 -13.77 -1.62
N ILE A 103 -11.79 -14.24 -0.63
CA ILE A 103 -11.50 -15.51 0.04
C ILE A 103 -11.58 -16.72 -0.91
N ASP A 104 -12.45 -16.67 -1.89
CA ASP A 104 -12.68 -17.77 -2.84
C ASP A 104 -11.59 -17.85 -3.92
N ALA A 105 -10.88 -16.75 -4.19
CA ALA A 105 -9.81 -16.71 -5.19
C ALA A 105 -8.66 -17.70 -4.91
N PHE A 106 -8.50 -18.10 -3.65
CA PHE A 106 -7.39 -18.92 -3.16
C PHE A 106 -7.80 -20.23 -2.48
N GLY A 107 -9.00 -20.71 -2.70
CA GLY A 107 -9.51 -21.90 -2.01
C GLY A 107 -8.58 -23.13 -2.02
N LYS A 108 -7.74 -23.29 -3.07
CA LYS A 108 -6.71 -24.34 -3.12
C LYS A 108 -5.52 -24.11 -2.20
N GLN A 109 -5.35 -22.91 -1.66
CA GLN A 109 -4.27 -22.55 -0.74
C GLN A 109 -4.70 -22.53 0.73
N ALA A 110 -5.98 -22.71 1.00
CA ALA A 110 -6.54 -22.93 2.32
C ALA A 110 -6.09 -24.30 2.86
N LYS A 111 -4.85 -24.37 3.34
CA LYS A 111 -4.35 -25.58 3.99
C LYS A 111 -4.83 -25.64 5.43
N PRO A 112 -4.96 -26.84 6.03
CA PRO A 112 -5.25 -26.96 7.45
C PRO A 112 -4.29 -26.11 8.30
N GLY A 113 -4.85 -25.32 9.23
CA GLY A 113 -4.06 -24.42 10.09
C GLY A 113 -3.70 -23.07 9.48
N THR A 114 -4.14 -22.76 8.25
CA THR A 114 -4.05 -21.39 7.70
C THR A 114 -5.34 -20.62 7.95
N MET A 115 -5.24 -19.30 7.96
CA MET A 115 -6.35 -18.34 8.05
C MET A 115 -6.31 -17.38 6.88
N TYR A 116 -7.48 -16.95 6.41
CA TYR A 116 -7.58 -15.90 5.42
C TYR A 116 -7.53 -14.54 6.11
N ILE A 117 -6.60 -13.70 5.71
CA ILE A 117 -6.39 -12.37 6.27
C ILE A 117 -6.52 -11.35 5.15
N GLU A 118 -7.29 -10.30 5.40
CA GLU A 118 -7.35 -9.11 4.56
C GLU A 118 -6.55 -8.00 5.23
N PHE A 119 -5.76 -7.30 4.44
CA PHE A 119 -4.91 -6.21 4.91
C PHE A 119 -4.67 -5.21 3.78
N ASP A 120 -4.30 -3.99 4.17
CA ASP A 120 -4.08 -2.92 3.22
C ASP A 120 -2.60 -2.74 2.93
N VAL A 121 -2.30 -2.52 1.66
CA VAL A 121 -0.95 -2.23 1.18
C VAL A 121 -0.98 -1.03 0.25
N PRO A 122 0.12 -0.25 0.16
CA PRO A 122 0.25 0.78 -0.87
C PRO A 122 0.09 0.17 -2.26
N LYS A 123 -0.78 0.73 -3.09
CA LYS A 123 -1.06 0.18 -4.43
C LYS A 123 0.14 0.09 -5.34
N ASN A 124 1.06 1.05 -5.23
CA ASN A 124 2.31 1.03 -5.98
C ASN A 124 3.22 -0.17 -5.65
N SER A 125 2.93 -0.90 -4.55
CA SER A 125 3.61 -2.14 -4.20
C SER A 125 3.03 -3.37 -4.91
N LEU A 126 1.87 -3.23 -5.55
CA LEU A 126 1.17 -4.32 -6.22
C LEU A 126 1.50 -4.35 -7.71
N ILE A 127 1.90 -5.51 -8.19
CA ILE A 127 2.04 -5.79 -9.62
C ILE A 127 0.93 -6.78 -10.01
N LYS A 128 -0.03 -6.33 -10.81
CA LYS A 128 -1.11 -7.20 -11.31
C LYS A 128 -0.50 -8.33 -12.13
N THR A 129 -0.91 -9.56 -11.85
CA THR A 129 -0.45 -10.76 -12.57
C THR A 129 -1.54 -11.34 -13.45
N ASN A 130 -2.74 -11.51 -12.91
CA ASN A 130 -3.94 -12.00 -13.61
C ASN A 130 -5.17 -11.31 -13.01
N ASP A 131 -6.36 -11.61 -13.53
CA ASP A 131 -7.59 -11.14 -12.92
C ASP A 131 -7.77 -11.77 -11.53
N GLY A 132 -7.99 -10.91 -10.54
CA GLY A 132 -8.10 -11.30 -9.13
C GLY A 132 -6.78 -11.55 -8.41
N TRP A 133 -5.61 -11.36 -9.09
CA TRP A 133 -4.30 -11.66 -8.52
C TRP A 133 -3.29 -10.54 -8.68
N ALA A 134 -2.50 -10.32 -7.64
CA ALA A 134 -1.33 -9.44 -7.68
C ALA A 134 -0.14 -10.08 -6.96
N LYS A 135 1.05 -9.56 -7.24
CA LYS A 135 2.28 -9.92 -6.53
C LYS A 135 2.91 -8.69 -5.89
N ILE A 136 3.52 -8.92 -4.72
CA ILE A 136 4.38 -7.97 -4.02
C ILE A 136 5.80 -8.49 -4.14
N VAL A 137 6.68 -7.65 -4.68
CA VAL A 137 8.08 -8.02 -4.97
C VAL A 137 8.95 -7.54 -3.82
N GLY A 138 9.66 -8.46 -3.21
CA GLY A 138 10.59 -8.18 -2.10
C GLY A 138 12.06 -8.15 -2.54
N PRO A 139 12.96 -7.84 -1.60
CA PRO A 139 14.40 -7.70 -1.87
C PRO A 139 15.07 -8.98 -2.39
N ASP A 140 14.56 -10.15 -2.00
CA ASP A 140 15.14 -11.45 -2.39
C ASP A 140 14.48 -12.07 -3.63
N SER A 141 13.52 -11.38 -4.24
CA SER A 141 12.94 -11.75 -5.53
C SER A 141 13.98 -11.70 -6.66
N LEU A 142 13.64 -12.26 -7.81
CA LEU A 142 14.48 -12.13 -9.01
C LEU A 142 14.72 -10.64 -9.35
N GLU A 143 13.66 -9.85 -9.32
CA GLU A 143 13.69 -8.40 -9.59
C GLU A 143 14.55 -7.66 -8.56
N GLY A 144 14.41 -7.98 -7.27
CA GLY A 144 15.21 -7.38 -6.19
C GLY A 144 16.71 -7.70 -6.33
N ARG A 145 17.05 -8.94 -6.62
CA ARG A 145 18.43 -9.35 -6.85
C ARG A 145 19.04 -8.73 -8.11
N LEU A 146 18.27 -8.59 -9.18
CA LEU A 146 18.71 -7.88 -10.39
C LEU A 146 18.90 -6.38 -10.14
N ALA A 147 18.01 -5.74 -9.41
CA ALA A 147 18.15 -4.34 -9.00
C ALA A 147 19.45 -4.13 -8.20
N LYS A 148 19.70 -4.98 -7.21
CA LYS A 148 20.93 -4.96 -6.40
C LYS A 148 22.20 -5.08 -7.28
N ARG A 149 22.21 -5.99 -8.25
CA ARG A 149 23.36 -6.16 -9.16
C ARG A 149 23.60 -4.96 -10.05
N LYS A 150 22.53 -4.24 -10.43
CA LYS A 150 22.60 -3.06 -11.30
C LYS A 150 22.81 -1.74 -10.53
N GLY A 151 22.94 -1.78 -9.20
CA GLY A 151 23.02 -0.57 -8.37
C GLY A 151 21.72 0.26 -8.35
N LEU A 152 20.58 -0.36 -8.71
CA LEU A 152 19.27 0.27 -8.69
C LEU A 152 18.61 0.11 -7.31
N PRO A 153 17.63 0.96 -6.97
CA PRO A 153 16.87 0.81 -5.73
C PRO A 153 16.26 -0.59 -5.61
N VAL A 154 16.57 -1.26 -4.49
CA VAL A 154 16.05 -2.60 -4.21
C VAL A 154 14.63 -2.47 -3.65
N PRO A 155 13.64 -3.24 -4.17
CA PRO A 155 12.28 -3.22 -3.63
C PRO A 155 12.28 -3.63 -2.15
N LYS A 156 11.43 -2.98 -1.37
CA LYS A 156 11.22 -3.26 0.05
C LYS A 156 9.82 -3.83 0.25
N MET A 157 9.67 -4.71 1.24
CA MET A 157 8.34 -5.17 1.61
C MET A 157 7.52 -4.00 2.15
N PRO A 158 6.29 -3.78 1.63
CA PRO A 158 5.45 -2.67 2.03
C PRO A 158 4.89 -2.86 3.44
N SER A 159 4.41 -1.76 4.03
CA SER A 159 3.58 -1.83 5.23
C SER A 159 2.31 -2.65 4.98
N ALA A 160 1.86 -3.34 6.01
CA ALA A 160 0.58 -4.05 6.07
C ALA A 160 -0.21 -3.47 7.25
N ASN A 161 -1.41 -2.96 6.98
CA ASN A 161 -2.31 -2.34 7.96
C ASN A 161 -3.64 -3.08 8.03
#